data_690ae8da7f3f2986af9fca4a7578aa04
#
_entry.id   690ae8da7f3f2986af9fca4a7578aa04
#
_cell.length_a   1.000
_cell.length_b   1.000
_cell.length_c   1.000
_cell.angle_alpha   90.00
_cell.angle_beta   90.00
_cell.angle_gamma   90.00
#
_symmetry.space_group_name_H-M   'P 1'
#
loop_
_entity.id
_entity.type
_entity.pdbx_description
1 polymer ?
#
loop_
_entity_poly.entity_id
_entity_poly.type
_entity_poly.pdbx_seq_one_letter_code
_entity_poly.pdbx_strand_id
1 'polypeptide(L)'
;MPTAYFYAALAAGIAAVVVFLVLRVKYGGLKGLYSKAIASFFFLLTALSAAAANPGHEVYAGLIVFGLVLGLSGDIWLDLKWIYEKDMEKFLNAGFIAFMIGHVFYIGAIYKFAGNWSVLTAVLPIIISVVVAIGNVIVSEKLLKLKFGKFRTIVGVYTFFLFMTFAVSAVAMLNNSFAKQWILMSAGGLLFAFSDAVLSTMYFKEGGNTKANIIINHVSYYAAQFIIASSVLFIK
;
A
#
# COMPACT_ATOMS: atom_id res chain seq x y z
N MET A 1 -8.05 4.22 27.69
CA MET A 1 -6.65 4.62 27.49
C MET A 1 -5.97 4.01 26.24
N PRO A 2 -6.05 2.70 25.92
CA PRO A 2 -5.37 2.17 24.71
C PRO A 2 -5.80 2.81 23.39
N THR A 3 -7.11 3.11 23.23
CA THR A 3 -7.63 3.81 22.05
C THR A 3 -7.12 5.26 21.90
N ALA A 4 -6.76 5.93 22.98
CA ALA A 4 -6.16 7.28 22.91
C ALA A 4 -4.78 7.26 22.24
N TYR A 5 -3.98 6.22 22.47
CA TYR A 5 -2.68 6.06 21.80
C TYR A 5 -2.83 5.82 20.29
N PHE A 6 -3.86 5.09 19.88
CA PHE A 6 -4.19 4.91 18.46
C PHE A 6 -4.48 6.26 17.79
N TYR A 7 -5.37 7.07 18.36
CA TYR A 7 -5.69 8.38 17.77
C TYR A 7 -4.51 9.35 17.81
N ALA A 8 -3.69 9.29 18.86
CA ALA A 8 -2.48 10.11 18.95
C ALA A 8 -1.44 9.70 17.87
N ALA A 9 -1.21 8.40 17.66
CA ALA A 9 -0.31 7.91 16.63
C ALA A 9 -0.81 8.29 15.22
N LEU A 10 -2.11 8.14 14.97
CA LEU A 10 -2.74 8.51 13.70
C LEU A 10 -2.62 10.02 13.43
N ALA A 11 -2.93 10.87 14.42
CA ALA A 11 -2.84 12.32 14.28
C ALA A 11 -1.39 12.78 14.06
N ALA A 12 -0.43 12.24 14.83
CA ALA A 12 0.99 12.51 14.65
C ALA A 12 1.49 12.02 13.27
N GLY A 13 0.99 10.88 12.81
CA GLY A 13 1.28 10.35 11.48
C GLY A 13 0.79 11.26 10.35
N ILE A 14 -0.44 11.76 10.45
CA ILE A 14 -0.98 12.73 9.48
C ILE A 14 -0.11 14.00 9.45
N ALA A 15 0.28 14.51 10.62
CA ALA A 15 1.19 15.66 10.69
C ALA A 15 2.55 15.37 10.07
N ALA A 16 3.12 14.18 10.32
CA ALA A 16 4.39 13.75 9.71
C ALA A 16 4.28 13.65 8.18
N VAL A 17 3.16 13.17 7.63
CA VAL A 17 2.91 13.14 6.18
C VAL A 17 2.87 14.55 5.60
N VAL A 18 2.23 15.52 6.26
CA VAL A 18 2.23 16.91 5.81
C VAL A 18 3.65 17.47 5.76
N VAL A 19 4.45 17.25 6.81
CA VAL A 19 5.87 17.67 6.85
C VAL A 19 6.66 17.00 5.74
N PHE A 20 6.47 15.68 5.54
CA PHE A 20 7.10 14.93 4.46
C PHE A 20 6.76 15.53 3.09
N LEU A 21 5.49 15.80 2.80
CA LEU A 21 5.06 16.36 1.51
C LEU A 21 5.72 17.71 1.22
N VAL A 22 5.78 18.59 2.23
CA VAL A 22 6.46 19.91 2.10
C VAL A 22 7.94 19.72 1.79
N LEU A 23 8.64 18.85 2.54
CA LEU A 23 10.07 18.59 2.34
C LEU A 23 10.36 17.89 1.01
N ARG A 24 9.49 16.93 0.60
CA ARG A 24 9.61 16.22 -0.67
C ARG A 24 9.47 17.16 -1.86
N VAL A 25 8.44 18.01 -1.87
CA VAL A 25 8.16 18.92 -3.00
C VAL A 25 9.20 20.04 -3.08
N LYS A 26 9.70 20.52 -1.91
CA LYS A 26 10.63 21.66 -1.87
C LYS A 26 12.08 21.26 -2.04
N TYR A 27 12.51 20.14 -1.48
CA TYR A 27 13.94 19.78 -1.41
C TYR A 27 14.26 18.42 -2.06
N GLY A 28 13.39 17.42 -1.96
CA GLY A 28 13.68 16.05 -2.42
C GLY A 28 14.86 15.40 -1.69
N GLY A 29 15.58 14.50 -2.38
CA GLY A 29 16.83 13.88 -1.92
C GLY A 29 16.76 13.28 -0.51
N LEU A 30 17.83 13.40 0.29
CA LEU A 30 17.92 12.83 1.63
C LEU A 30 16.86 13.39 2.60
N LYS A 31 16.50 14.67 2.47
CA LYS A 31 15.43 15.25 3.31
C LYS A 31 14.08 14.61 3.01
N GLY A 32 13.80 14.32 1.74
CA GLY A 32 12.63 13.56 1.32
C GLY A 32 12.65 12.14 1.87
N LEU A 33 13.77 11.43 1.76
CA LEU A 33 13.93 10.06 2.26
C LEU A 33 13.68 9.97 3.78
N TYR A 34 14.38 10.77 4.58
CA TYR A 34 14.23 10.70 6.05
C TYR A 34 12.83 11.08 6.50
N SER A 35 12.26 12.15 5.94
CA SER A 35 10.90 12.54 6.29
C SER A 35 9.85 11.51 5.85
N LYS A 36 10.06 10.81 4.73
CA LYS A 36 9.23 9.70 4.29
C LYS A 36 9.32 8.51 5.23
N ALA A 37 10.53 8.10 5.62
CA ALA A 37 10.74 7.02 6.57
C ALA A 37 10.06 7.30 7.92
N ILE A 38 10.15 8.54 8.43
CA ILE A 38 9.45 8.96 9.64
C ILE A 38 7.93 8.87 9.46
N ALA A 39 7.38 9.40 8.36
CA ALA A 39 5.94 9.33 8.09
C ALA A 39 5.45 7.87 7.98
N SER A 40 6.24 7.00 7.34
CA SER A 40 5.94 5.58 7.21
C SER A 40 6.05 4.83 8.53
N PHE A 41 6.94 5.24 9.43
CA PHE A 41 6.99 4.69 10.78
C PHE A 41 5.70 4.93 11.57
N PHE A 42 5.00 6.05 11.33
CA PHE A 42 3.75 6.35 12.04
C PHE A 42 2.58 5.44 11.63
N PHE A 43 2.51 4.91 10.42
CA PHE A 43 1.47 3.92 10.13
C PHE A 43 1.74 2.58 10.87
N LEU A 44 3.01 2.23 11.13
CA LEU A 44 3.35 1.10 12.00
C LEU A 44 2.91 1.37 13.44
N LEU A 45 3.22 2.54 13.99
CA LEU A 45 2.77 2.92 15.34
C LEU A 45 1.24 2.92 15.45
N THR A 46 0.54 3.34 14.40
CA THR A 46 -0.92 3.29 14.34
C THR A 46 -1.43 1.84 14.43
N ALA A 47 -0.85 0.92 13.66
CA ALA A 47 -1.24 -0.49 13.70
C ALA A 47 -0.92 -1.15 15.04
N LEU A 48 0.27 -0.89 15.61
CA LEU A 48 0.66 -1.41 16.92
C LEU A 48 -0.22 -0.88 18.05
N SER A 49 -0.55 0.41 18.00
CA SER A 49 -1.47 1.02 18.97
C SER A 49 -2.91 0.49 18.81
N ALA A 50 -3.34 0.19 17.57
CA ALA A 50 -4.60 -0.47 17.32
C ALA A 50 -4.64 -1.90 17.88
N ALA A 51 -3.54 -2.66 17.72
CA ALA A 51 -3.40 -4.00 18.30
C ALA A 51 -3.46 -3.97 19.83
N ALA A 52 -2.77 -3.03 20.47
CA ALA A 52 -2.82 -2.84 21.91
C ALA A 52 -4.23 -2.45 22.42
N ALA A 53 -5.02 -1.77 21.56
CA ALA A 53 -6.39 -1.37 21.89
C ALA A 53 -7.44 -2.46 21.61
N ASN A 54 -7.10 -3.50 20.86
CA ASN A 54 -7.96 -4.63 20.50
C ASN A 54 -7.23 -5.98 20.73
N PRO A 55 -6.98 -6.38 21.99
CA PRO A 55 -6.28 -7.62 22.31
C PRO A 55 -7.11 -8.85 21.90
N GLY A 56 -6.43 -9.99 21.75
CA GLY A 56 -7.03 -11.25 21.33
C GLY A 56 -7.02 -11.50 19.82
N HIS A 57 -6.45 -10.56 19.04
CA HIS A 57 -6.34 -10.65 17.58
C HIS A 57 -4.89 -10.49 17.08
N GLU A 58 -3.93 -10.97 17.87
CA GLU A 58 -2.48 -10.77 17.68
C GLU A 58 -2.00 -11.31 16.34
N VAL A 59 -2.57 -12.43 15.86
CA VAL A 59 -2.18 -13.03 14.57
C VAL A 59 -2.60 -12.14 13.40
N TYR A 60 -3.82 -11.59 13.43
CA TYR A 60 -4.26 -10.64 12.41
C TYR A 60 -3.39 -9.38 12.44
N ALA A 61 -3.23 -8.80 13.63
CA ALA A 61 -2.40 -7.62 13.84
C ALA A 61 -0.97 -7.84 13.36
N GLY A 62 -0.38 -9.00 13.68
CA GLY A 62 0.95 -9.39 13.24
C GLY A 62 1.07 -9.41 11.72
N LEU A 63 0.14 -10.04 11.02
CA LEU A 63 0.13 -10.08 9.55
C LEU A 63 0.04 -8.67 8.94
N ILE A 64 -0.85 -7.82 9.46
CA ILE A 64 -0.96 -6.43 8.99
C ILE A 64 0.33 -5.65 9.29
N VAL A 65 0.89 -5.75 10.50
CA VAL A 65 2.13 -5.07 10.87
C VAL A 65 3.30 -5.52 9.99
N PHE A 66 3.46 -6.83 9.71
CA PHE A 66 4.50 -7.32 8.79
C PHE A 66 4.33 -6.75 7.38
N GLY A 67 3.10 -6.68 6.86
CA GLY A 67 2.82 -6.04 5.58
C GLY A 67 3.22 -4.55 5.58
N LEU A 68 2.90 -3.83 6.66
CA LEU A 68 3.28 -2.41 6.83
C LEU A 68 4.80 -2.23 6.96
N VAL A 69 5.52 -3.12 7.68
CA VAL A 69 7.00 -3.08 7.76
C VAL A 69 7.63 -3.22 6.37
N LEU A 70 7.09 -4.12 5.55
CA LEU A 70 7.53 -4.28 4.17
C LEU A 70 7.17 -3.06 3.31
N GLY A 71 6.04 -2.41 3.58
CA GLY A 71 5.67 -1.12 2.98
C GLY A 71 6.68 -0.02 3.30
N LEU A 72 7.06 0.14 4.58
CA LEU A 72 8.11 1.06 5.00
C LEU A 72 9.46 0.74 4.33
N SER A 73 9.81 -0.54 4.25
CA SER A 73 11.04 -0.97 3.56
C SER A 73 10.97 -0.60 2.07
N GLY A 74 9.83 -0.83 1.43
CA GLY A 74 9.58 -0.44 0.05
C GLY A 74 9.70 1.07 -0.17
N ASP A 75 9.19 1.87 0.76
CA ASP A 75 9.32 3.33 0.74
C ASP A 75 10.78 3.79 0.74
N ILE A 76 11.61 3.17 1.59
CA ILE A 76 13.04 3.47 1.65
C ILE A 76 13.73 3.08 0.34
N TRP A 77 13.47 1.85 -0.17
CA TRP A 77 14.06 1.37 -1.42
C TRP A 77 13.70 2.26 -2.60
N LEU A 78 12.42 2.62 -2.75
CA LEU A 78 11.97 3.48 -3.84
C LEU A 78 12.57 4.89 -3.79
N ASP A 79 12.91 5.39 -2.60
CA ASP A 79 13.55 6.70 -2.46
C ASP A 79 15.06 6.64 -2.69
N LEU A 80 15.73 5.54 -2.30
CA LEU A 80 17.16 5.35 -2.54
C LEU A 80 17.52 5.38 -4.03
N LYS A 81 16.62 5.01 -4.93
CA LYS A 81 16.83 5.09 -6.37
C LYS A 81 17.12 6.52 -6.88
N TRP A 82 16.61 7.54 -6.18
CA TRP A 82 16.85 8.95 -6.52
C TRP A 82 18.17 9.49 -5.97
N ILE A 83 18.77 8.77 -5.03
CA ILE A 83 20.03 9.14 -4.38
C ILE A 83 21.19 8.39 -5.03
N TYR A 84 20.99 7.13 -5.35
CA TYR A 84 21.96 6.24 -5.96
C TYR A 84 21.54 5.88 -7.38
N GLU A 85 21.61 6.84 -8.30
CA GLU A 85 21.12 6.72 -9.68
C GLU A 85 21.76 5.54 -10.45
N LYS A 86 23.04 5.22 -10.18
CA LYS A 86 23.73 4.08 -10.80
C LYS A 86 23.10 2.72 -10.45
N ASP A 87 22.48 2.62 -9.30
CA ASP A 87 21.82 1.40 -8.81
C ASP A 87 20.28 1.52 -8.81
N MET A 88 19.73 2.52 -9.52
CA MET A 88 18.30 2.82 -9.57
C MET A 88 17.44 1.57 -9.81
N GLU A 89 17.88 0.69 -10.71
CA GLU A 89 17.13 -0.52 -11.04
C GLU A 89 17.05 -1.52 -9.91
N LYS A 90 18.15 -1.69 -9.17
CA LYS A 90 18.20 -2.59 -8.00
C LYS A 90 17.24 -2.09 -6.93
N PHE A 91 17.27 -0.79 -6.66
CA PHE A 91 16.39 -0.18 -5.65
C PHE A 91 14.91 -0.20 -6.08
N LEU A 92 14.62 0.02 -7.36
CA LEU A 92 13.25 -0.07 -7.88
C LEU A 92 12.71 -1.50 -7.77
N ASN A 93 13.50 -2.51 -8.15
CA ASN A 93 13.12 -3.92 -8.01
C ASN A 93 12.94 -4.30 -6.53
N ALA A 94 13.86 -3.88 -5.64
CA ALA A 94 13.74 -4.13 -4.21
C ALA A 94 12.45 -3.53 -3.62
N GLY A 95 12.09 -2.31 -4.04
CA GLY A 95 10.84 -1.68 -3.66
C GLY A 95 9.62 -2.47 -4.11
N PHE A 96 9.54 -2.86 -5.38
CA PHE A 96 8.45 -3.70 -5.90
C PHE A 96 8.32 -5.01 -5.14
N ILE A 97 9.45 -5.71 -4.88
CA ILE A 97 9.45 -6.98 -4.16
C ILE A 97 8.97 -6.78 -2.72
N ALA A 98 9.44 -5.74 -2.02
CA ALA A 98 9.03 -5.46 -0.65
C ALA A 98 7.51 -5.22 -0.57
N PHE A 99 6.96 -4.39 -1.44
CA PHE A 99 5.51 -4.16 -1.48
C PHE A 99 4.72 -5.42 -1.88
N MET A 100 5.19 -6.21 -2.87
CA MET A 100 4.54 -7.48 -3.23
C MET A 100 4.42 -8.42 -2.04
N ILE A 101 5.51 -8.63 -1.30
CA ILE A 101 5.49 -9.49 -0.12
C ILE A 101 4.57 -8.89 0.95
N GLY A 102 4.56 -7.57 1.11
CA GLY A 102 3.62 -6.87 1.99
C GLY A 102 2.16 -7.19 1.66
N HIS A 103 1.80 -7.16 0.38
CA HIS A 103 0.46 -7.54 -0.08
C HIS A 103 0.14 -9.02 0.18
N VAL A 104 1.12 -9.94 0.07
CA VAL A 104 0.92 -11.36 0.44
C VAL A 104 0.48 -11.49 1.91
N PHE A 105 1.07 -10.71 2.83
CA PHE A 105 0.66 -10.71 4.23
C PHE A 105 -0.77 -10.17 4.40
N TYR A 106 -1.15 -9.09 3.71
CA TYR A 106 -2.52 -8.56 3.75
C TYR A 106 -3.53 -9.58 3.21
N ILE A 107 -3.24 -10.19 2.05
CA ILE A 107 -4.09 -11.24 1.44
C ILE A 107 -4.24 -12.43 2.40
N GLY A 108 -3.14 -12.88 3.00
CA GLY A 108 -3.15 -13.96 4.00
C GLY A 108 -4.01 -13.63 5.22
N ALA A 109 -3.92 -12.39 5.73
CA ALA A 109 -4.76 -11.91 6.84
C ALA A 109 -6.25 -11.95 6.46
N ILE A 110 -6.61 -11.49 5.26
CA ILE A 110 -8.00 -11.45 4.81
C ILE A 110 -8.55 -12.87 4.66
N TYR A 111 -7.86 -13.77 3.94
CA TYR A 111 -8.33 -15.14 3.76
C TYR A 111 -8.46 -15.91 5.06
N LYS A 112 -7.52 -15.70 5.99
CA LYS A 112 -7.53 -16.40 7.28
C LYS A 112 -8.65 -15.93 8.20
N PHE A 113 -8.99 -14.65 8.22
CA PHE A 113 -9.85 -14.06 9.24
C PHE A 113 -11.24 -13.62 8.74
N ALA A 114 -11.46 -13.48 7.44
CA ALA A 114 -12.77 -13.08 6.93
C ALA A 114 -13.82 -14.19 7.04
N GLY A 115 -13.42 -15.47 6.94
CA GLY A 115 -14.38 -16.57 6.96
C GLY A 115 -15.40 -16.52 5.80
N ASN A 116 -16.41 -17.38 5.88
CA ASN A 116 -17.55 -17.40 4.93
C ASN A 116 -17.18 -17.51 3.45
N TRP A 117 -16.09 -18.25 3.14
CA TRP A 117 -15.64 -18.49 1.79
C TRP A 117 -16.37 -19.66 1.15
N SER A 118 -16.97 -19.44 -0.02
CA SER A 118 -17.30 -20.49 -0.98
C SER A 118 -16.15 -20.66 -1.97
N VAL A 119 -16.13 -21.74 -2.74
CA VAL A 119 -15.15 -21.93 -3.81
C VAL A 119 -15.16 -20.74 -4.77
N LEU A 120 -16.35 -20.28 -5.16
CA LEU A 120 -16.50 -19.14 -6.07
C LEU A 120 -15.90 -17.86 -5.47
N THR A 121 -16.30 -17.51 -4.23
CA THR A 121 -15.85 -16.27 -3.58
C THR A 121 -14.37 -16.29 -3.22
N ALA A 122 -13.77 -17.46 -3.04
CA ALA A 122 -12.32 -17.60 -2.82
C ALA A 122 -11.51 -17.45 -4.13
N VAL A 123 -12.04 -17.93 -5.26
CA VAL A 123 -11.32 -17.94 -6.55
C VAL A 123 -11.57 -16.67 -7.36
N LEU A 124 -12.74 -16.08 -7.26
CA LEU A 124 -13.13 -14.88 -8.02
C LEU A 124 -12.12 -13.71 -7.90
N PRO A 125 -11.59 -13.36 -6.70
CA PRO A 125 -10.57 -12.32 -6.58
C PRO A 125 -9.31 -12.62 -7.38
N ILE A 126 -8.90 -13.89 -7.47
CA ILE A 126 -7.71 -14.31 -8.23
C ILE A 126 -7.94 -14.04 -9.72
N ILE A 127 -9.08 -14.48 -10.26
CA ILE A 127 -9.42 -14.29 -11.69
C ILE A 127 -9.48 -12.80 -12.03
N ILE A 128 -10.18 -12.00 -11.23
CA ILE A 128 -10.29 -10.55 -11.43
C ILE A 128 -8.89 -9.93 -11.42
N SER A 129 -8.04 -10.29 -10.47
CA SER A 129 -6.70 -9.71 -10.33
C SER A 129 -5.78 -10.06 -11.51
N VAL A 130 -5.88 -11.26 -12.05
CA VAL A 130 -5.15 -11.67 -13.27
C VAL A 130 -5.61 -10.82 -14.47
N VAL A 131 -6.93 -10.70 -14.67
CA VAL A 131 -7.49 -9.91 -15.78
C VAL A 131 -7.07 -8.45 -15.67
N VAL A 132 -7.18 -7.87 -14.47
CA VAL A 132 -6.79 -6.48 -14.20
C VAL A 132 -5.28 -6.29 -14.38
N ALA A 133 -4.43 -7.21 -13.92
CA ALA A 133 -2.98 -7.09 -14.07
C ALA A 133 -2.57 -7.08 -15.55
N ILE A 134 -3.12 -7.99 -16.35
CA ILE A 134 -2.88 -8.05 -17.81
C ILE A 134 -3.42 -6.79 -18.47
N GLY A 135 -4.66 -6.42 -18.17
CA GLY A 135 -5.31 -5.23 -18.73
C GLY A 135 -4.57 -3.94 -18.37
N ASN A 136 -4.12 -3.81 -17.12
CA ASN A 136 -3.35 -2.64 -16.67
C ASN A 136 -2.05 -2.45 -17.47
N VAL A 137 -1.28 -3.52 -17.68
CA VAL A 137 -0.04 -3.43 -18.48
C VAL A 137 -0.36 -2.97 -19.91
N ILE A 138 -1.35 -3.59 -20.56
CA ILE A 138 -1.72 -3.27 -21.95
C ILE A 138 -2.24 -1.83 -22.07
N VAL A 139 -3.15 -1.43 -21.17
CA VAL A 139 -3.75 -0.08 -21.17
C VAL A 139 -2.69 0.97 -20.88
N SER A 140 -1.85 0.73 -19.89
CA SER A 140 -0.78 1.66 -19.51
C SER A 140 0.21 1.90 -20.65
N GLU A 141 0.64 0.85 -21.37
CA GLU A 141 1.56 0.99 -22.50
C GLU A 141 0.87 1.63 -23.72
N LYS A 142 -0.33 1.17 -24.08
CA LYS A 142 -1.01 1.61 -25.31
C LYS A 142 -1.68 2.96 -25.20
N LEU A 143 -2.43 3.20 -24.12
CA LEU A 143 -3.22 4.42 -23.94
C LEU A 143 -2.49 5.51 -23.16
N LEU A 144 -1.85 5.15 -22.03
CA LEU A 144 -1.16 6.13 -21.21
C LEU A 144 0.28 6.40 -21.67
N LYS A 145 0.79 5.60 -22.63
CA LYS A 145 2.14 5.71 -23.21
C LYS A 145 3.23 5.52 -22.16
N LEU A 146 3.01 4.65 -21.16
CA LEU A 146 4.03 4.29 -20.19
C LEU A 146 5.07 3.37 -20.82
N LYS A 147 6.35 3.59 -20.50
CA LYS A 147 7.48 2.83 -21.04
C LYS A 147 8.05 1.91 -19.95
N PHE A 148 7.41 0.77 -19.70
CA PHE A 148 7.86 -0.18 -18.67
C PHE A 148 9.21 -0.84 -18.99
N GLY A 149 9.51 -1.10 -20.26
CA GLY A 149 10.75 -1.74 -20.68
C GLY A 149 10.97 -3.07 -19.93
N LYS A 150 12.14 -3.24 -19.31
CA LYS A 150 12.50 -4.43 -18.54
C LYS A 150 11.69 -4.64 -17.26
N PHE A 151 11.03 -3.60 -16.76
CA PHE A 151 10.16 -3.71 -15.57
C PHE A 151 8.76 -4.23 -15.90
N ARG A 152 8.43 -4.47 -17.17
CA ARG A 152 7.10 -4.89 -17.62
C ARG A 152 6.55 -6.09 -16.85
N THR A 153 7.38 -7.12 -16.68
CA THR A 153 6.98 -8.35 -15.96
C THR A 153 6.75 -8.08 -14.48
N ILE A 154 7.69 -7.41 -13.80
CA ILE A 154 7.55 -7.15 -12.36
C ILE A 154 6.37 -6.22 -12.07
N VAL A 155 6.11 -5.23 -12.92
CA VAL A 155 4.92 -4.35 -12.81
C VAL A 155 3.63 -5.18 -12.96
N GLY A 156 3.56 -6.12 -13.91
CA GLY A 156 2.40 -7.00 -14.07
C GLY A 156 2.16 -7.88 -12.85
N VAL A 157 3.21 -8.54 -12.35
CA VAL A 157 3.11 -9.39 -11.15
C VAL A 157 2.76 -8.56 -9.91
N TYR A 158 3.38 -7.39 -9.76
CA TYR A 158 3.06 -6.47 -8.67
C TYR A 158 1.60 -6.00 -8.71
N THR A 159 1.11 -5.62 -9.89
CA THR A 159 -0.30 -5.22 -10.08
C THR A 159 -1.27 -6.33 -9.70
N PHE A 160 -0.92 -7.60 -9.96
CA PHE A 160 -1.73 -8.74 -9.52
C PHE A 160 -1.89 -8.76 -8.00
N PHE A 161 -0.80 -8.71 -7.21
CA PHE A 161 -0.88 -8.74 -5.75
C PHE A 161 -1.58 -7.51 -5.17
N LEU A 162 -1.33 -6.35 -5.76
CA LEU A 162 -1.98 -5.10 -5.40
C LEU A 162 -3.50 -5.18 -5.55
N PHE A 163 -3.97 -5.57 -6.75
CA PHE A 163 -5.40 -5.73 -7.02
C PHE A 163 -6.02 -6.91 -6.27
N MET A 164 -5.25 -7.98 -6.04
CA MET A 164 -5.69 -9.11 -5.23
C MET A 164 -6.05 -8.67 -3.80
N THR A 165 -5.25 -7.78 -3.20
CA THR A 165 -5.57 -7.22 -1.87
C THR A 165 -6.91 -6.49 -1.88
N PHE A 166 -7.17 -5.65 -2.88
CA PHE A 166 -8.45 -4.97 -3.04
C PHE A 166 -9.60 -5.96 -3.30
N ALA A 167 -9.44 -6.85 -4.27
CA ALA A 167 -10.50 -7.77 -4.70
C ALA A 167 -10.91 -8.74 -3.58
N VAL A 168 -9.94 -9.34 -2.86
CA VAL A 168 -10.24 -10.26 -1.77
C VAL A 168 -10.87 -9.53 -0.58
N SER A 169 -10.43 -8.30 -0.26
CA SER A 169 -11.05 -7.51 0.82
C SER A 169 -12.46 -7.03 0.45
N ALA A 170 -12.72 -6.73 -0.81
CA ALA A 170 -14.06 -6.37 -1.29
C ALA A 170 -15.03 -7.57 -1.19
N VAL A 171 -14.58 -8.77 -1.56
CA VAL A 171 -15.37 -9.99 -1.37
C VAL A 171 -15.58 -10.29 0.12
N ALA A 172 -14.53 -10.16 0.95
CA ALA A 172 -14.64 -10.31 2.40
C ALA A 172 -15.65 -9.33 3.00
N MET A 173 -15.65 -8.08 2.55
CA MET A 173 -16.61 -7.05 2.96
C MET A 173 -18.06 -7.47 2.65
N LEU A 174 -18.31 -7.96 1.44
CA LEU A 174 -19.66 -8.42 1.03
C LEU A 174 -20.08 -9.66 1.80
N ASN A 175 -19.20 -10.66 1.96
CA ASN A 175 -19.51 -11.91 2.66
C ASN A 175 -19.74 -11.72 4.17
N ASN A 176 -19.25 -10.62 4.76
CA ASN A 176 -19.33 -10.34 6.20
C ASN A 176 -20.19 -9.11 6.52
N SER A 177 -21.23 -8.87 5.73
CA SER A 177 -22.23 -7.81 5.98
C SER A 177 -21.61 -6.43 6.24
N PHE A 178 -20.61 -6.07 5.46
CA PHE A 178 -19.92 -4.79 5.56
C PHE A 178 -19.26 -4.53 6.94
N ALA A 179 -18.70 -5.57 7.55
CA ALA A 179 -17.96 -5.42 8.80
C ALA A 179 -16.80 -4.40 8.63
N LYS A 180 -16.61 -3.53 9.62
CA LYS A 180 -15.74 -2.34 9.53
C LYS A 180 -14.31 -2.65 9.09
N GLN A 181 -13.71 -3.71 9.61
CA GLN A 181 -12.34 -4.10 9.24
C GLN A 181 -12.22 -4.39 7.74
N TRP A 182 -13.23 -5.00 7.12
CA TRP A 182 -13.20 -5.34 5.70
C TRP A 182 -13.51 -4.14 4.82
N ILE A 183 -14.37 -3.21 5.27
CA ILE A 183 -14.55 -1.91 4.62
C ILE A 183 -13.21 -1.15 4.58
N LEU A 184 -12.49 -1.11 5.71
CA LEU A 184 -11.19 -0.43 5.80
C LEU A 184 -10.15 -1.11 4.91
N MET A 185 -10.05 -2.44 4.94
CA MET A 185 -9.12 -3.17 4.06
C MET A 185 -9.43 -2.94 2.58
N SER A 186 -10.70 -2.96 2.19
CA SER A 186 -11.11 -2.71 0.80
C SER A 186 -10.83 -1.26 0.36
N ALA A 187 -11.20 -0.28 1.19
CA ALA A 187 -10.91 1.13 0.91
C ALA A 187 -9.41 1.40 0.85
N GLY A 188 -8.63 0.84 1.77
CA GLY A 188 -7.18 0.93 1.78
C GLY A 188 -6.56 0.29 0.53
N GLY A 189 -7.00 -0.92 0.16
CA GLY A 189 -6.53 -1.60 -1.05
C GLY A 189 -6.83 -0.82 -2.33
N LEU A 190 -8.02 -0.22 -2.44
CA LEU A 190 -8.40 0.61 -3.60
C LEU A 190 -7.56 1.89 -3.67
N LEU A 191 -7.39 2.60 -2.55
CA LEU A 191 -6.55 3.80 -2.50
C LEU A 191 -5.09 3.50 -2.81
N PHE A 192 -4.58 2.35 -2.37
CA PHE A 192 -3.23 1.90 -2.69
C PHE A 192 -3.09 1.67 -4.20
N ALA A 193 -4.05 0.95 -4.82
CA ALA A 193 -4.06 0.72 -6.25
C ALA A 193 -4.11 2.04 -7.06
N PHE A 194 -4.92 3.00 -6.59
CA PHE A 194 -4.97 4.34 -7.19
C PHE A 194 -3.62 5.08 -7.05
N SER A 195 -3.00 5.04 -5.86
CA SER A 195 -1.71 5.68 -5.65
C SER A 195 -0.64 5.14 -6.61
N ASP A 196 -0.64 3.84 -6.83
CA ASP A 196 0.37 3.20 -7.67
C ASP A 196 0.13 3.37 -9.18
N ALA A 197 -1.10 3.59 -9.58
CA ALA A 197 -1.40 4.05 -10.93
C ALA A 197 -0.76 5.43 -11.20
N VAL A 198 -0.84 6.34 -10.22
CA VAL A 198 -0.15 7.65 -10.29
C VAL A 198 1.37 7.47 -10.24
N LEU A 199 1.88 6.61 -9.33
CA LEU A 199 3.30 6.29 -9.21
C LEU A 199 3.88 5.75 -10.52
N SER A 200 3.15 4.85 -11.19
CA SER A 200 3.54 4.31 -12.49
C SER A 200 3.71 5.41 -13.53
N THR A 201 2.84 6.42 -13.51
CA THR A 201 2.98 7.60 -14.38
C THR A 201 4.24 8.39 -14.05
N MET A 202 4.58 8.55 -12.76
CA MET A 202 5.79 9.27 -12.33
C MET A 202 7.08 8.55 -12.74
N TYR A 203 7.07 7.21 -12.81
CA TYR A 203 8.26 6.41 -13.04
C TYR A 203 8.48 6.04 -14.51
N PHE A 204 7.41 5.84 -15.26
CA PHE A 204 7.45 5.24 -16.58
C PHE A 204 6.93 6.16 -17.69
N LYS A 205 6.59 7.41 -17.37
CA LYS A 205 6.20 8.42 -18.36
C LYS A 205 7.14 9.61 -18.30
N GLU A 206 7.62 10.04 -19.46
CA GLU A 206 8.43 11.25 -19.57
C GLU A 206 7.61 12.46 -19.11
N GLY A 207 8.20 13.29 -18.24
CA GLY A 207 7.52 14.44 -17.62
C GLY A 207 6.44 14.06 -16.60
N GLY A 208 6.26 12.76 -16.27
CA GLY A 208 5.25 12.29 -15.32
C GLY A 208 5.53 12.64 -13.85
N ASN A 209 6.79 12.91 -13.48
CA ASN A 209 7.18 13.23 -12.10
C ASN A 209 6.91 14.72 -11.77
N THR A 210 5.64 15.12 -11.81
CA THR A 210 5.19 16.47 -11.49
C THR A 210 4.91 16.64 -10.00
N LYS A 211 4.94 17.89 -9.50
CA LYS A 211 4.57 18.21 -8.11
C LYS A 211 3.15 17.72 -7.78
N ALA A 212 2.20 17.85 -8.71
CA ALA A 212 0.85 17.37 -8.54
C ALA A 212 0.80 15.85 -8.37
N ASN A 213 1.46 15.09 -9.25
CA ASN A 213 1.53 13.64 -9.15
C ASN A 213 2.23 13.17 -7.88
N ILE A 214 3.29 13.86 -7.44
CA ILE A 214 3.96 13.58 -6.16
C ILE A 214 2.96 13.72 -5.01
N ILE A 215 2.19 14.81 -4.95
CA ILE A 215 1.23 15.05 -3.88
C ILE A 215 0.09 14.01 -3.93
N ILE A 216 -0.53 13.80 -5.11
CA ILE A 216 -1.65 12.88 -5.26
C ILE A 216 -1.23 11.45 -4.89
N ASN A 217 -0.09 10.98 -5.41
CA ASN A 217 0.44 9.67 -5.10
C ASN A 217 0.64 9.48 -3.59
N HIS A 218 1.38 10.36 -2.93
CA HIS A 218 1.71 10.17 -1.53
C HIS A 218 0.52 10.39 -0.59
N VAL A 219 -0.40 11.31 -0.90
CA VAL A 219 -1.63 11.48 -0.11
C VAL A 219 -2.49 10.23 -0.16
N SER A 220 -2.73 9.67 -1.35
CA SER A 220 -3.53 8.45 -1.50
C SER A 220 -2.80 7.22 -0.91
N TYR A 221 -1.48 7.11 -1.06
CA TYR A 221 -0.68 6.07 -0.47
C TYR A 221 -0.73 6.06 1.07
N TYR A 222 -0.45 7.20 1.70
CA TYR A 222 -0.49 7.29 3.16
C TYR A 222 -1.90 7.11 3.72
N ALA A 223 -2.92 7.65 3.03
CA ALA A 223 -4.31 7.37 3.38
C ALA A 223 -4.58 5.85 3.35
N ALA A 224 -4.15 5.14 2.30
CA ALA A 224 -4.28 3.70 2.20
C ALA A 224 -3.60 2.98 3.38
N GLN A 225 -2.36 3.31 3.68
CA GLN A 225 -1.58 2.66 4.73
C GLN A 225 -2.18 2.89 6.13
N PHE A 226 -2.62 4.11 6.45
CA PHE A 226 -3.28 4.40 7.73
C PHE A 226 -4.66 3.73 7.83
N ILE A 227 -5.42 3.63 6.74
CA ILE A 227 -6.71 2.94 6.71
C ILE A 227 -6.49 1.42 6.91
N ILE A 228 -5.50 0.81 6.25
CA ILE A 228 -5.14 -0.60 6.45
C ILE A 228 -4.71 -0.82 7.91
N ALA A 229 -3.82 0.02 8.45
CA ALA A 229 -3.39 -0.03 9.84
C ALA A 229 -4.58 0.05 10.81
N SER A 230 -5.56 0.90 10.51
CA SER A 230 -6.76 1.08 11.32
C SER A 230 -7.70 -0.13 11.33
N SER A 231 -7.59 -1.04 10.34
CA SER A 231 -8.43 -2.26 10.31
C SER A 231 -8.21 -3.14 11.53
N VAL A 232 -6.99 -3.09 12.11
CA VAL A 232 -6.60 -3.85 13.30
C VAL A 232 -7.45 -3.49 14.53
N LEU A 233 -7.91 -2.25 14.64
CA LEU A 233 -8.76 -1.80 15.74
C LEU A 233 -10.15 -2.44 15.72
N PHE A 234 -10.62 -2.88 14.56
CA PHE A 234 -12.01 -3.31 14.35
C PHE A 234 -12.17 -4.78 14.03
N ILE A 235 -11.08 -5.57 13.99
CA ILE A 235 -11.16 -7.03 13.80
C ILE A 235 -11.91 -7.67 14.98
N LYS A 236 -12.79 -8.61 14.66
CA LYS A 236 -13.60 -9.35 15.62
C LYS A 236 -13.32 -10.83 15.53
#